data_ec18484a8a366b0948a3a0bf6c6ef228
#
_entry.id   ec18484a8a366b0948a3a0bf6c6ef228
#
_cell.length_a   1.000
_cell.length_b   1.000
_cell.length_c   1.000
_cell.angle_alpha   90.00
_cell.angle_beta   90.00
_cell.angle_gamma   90.00
#
_symmetry.space_group_name_H-M   'P 1'
#
loop_
_entity.id
_entity.type
_entity.pdbx_description
1 polymer ?
#
loop_
_entity_poly.entity_id
_entity_poly.type
_entity_poly.pdbx_seq_one_letter_code
_entity_poly.pdbx_strand_id
1 'polypeptide(L)'
;MAWPLAAVAVGLTLVVRPTIGDARWLDLSLLAYGCGVALQRIPLPPGLRLALSPALRAVDLQLRVDAPVIPGTDTPHALSVNPEGTTLSLLVALSVVLTFWSARAIFVRGGVRFAARAVAVMGLALAAFGIVQHTTAPHWFYGTIVPRQVIPFGPYLNHSDFAMWLVMALLLTGGYLMARLDSRQPGGRQRALSAASVDSFDNRALWLTMAVAAMAAAVVVGLSRSGLVAAVAGFTTLWMLSSTRMGRRGQTWMLAGFGVVVVIALLFTNATAMAGRIEQTISGAGGRMAIWRATWPMARDFWLTGIGAGAFERGMIVYQPSPHETFFNHAHNDYLQMLTEGGVLLAIPAIGAAVAGIIVIRHRLKSDRSPIYWIRAGAVSGLVAAAVQSIWETGLRVPANTLLFAVLAAIALHNSESSRGSPGAQESV
;
A
#
# COMPACT_ATOMS: atom_id res chain seq x y z
N MET A 1 -7.05 -0.46 17.49
CA MET A 1 -7.28 -1.25 16.25
C MET A 1 -6.21 -2.31 15.98
N ALA A 2 -4.93 -2.13 16.36
CA ALA A 2 -3.88 -3.13 16.10
C ALA A 2 -4.12 -4.51 16.72
N TRP A 3 -4.62 -4.60 17.95
CA TRP A 3 -4.87 -5.86 18.63
C TRP A 3 -5.92 -6.76 17.95
N PRO A 4 -7.13 -6.28 17.59
CA PRO A 4 -8.08 -7.09 16.82
C PRO A 4 -7.52 -7.57 15.49
N LEU A 5 -6.77 -6.72 14.79
CA LEU A 5 -6.12 -7.07 13.54
C LEU A 5 -5.11 -8.21 13.73
N ALA A 6 -4.26 -8.12 14.76
CA ALA A 6 -3.29 -9.15 15.09
C ALA A 6 -3.99 -10.47 15.46
N ALA A 7 -5.06 -10.44 16.26
CA ALA A 7 -5.82 -11.63 16.62
C ALA A 7 -6.43 -12.34 15.40
N VAL A 8 -7.01 -11.58 14.47
CA VAL A 8 -7.56 -12.12 13.21
C VAL A 8 -6.45 -12.72 12.34
N ALA A 9 -5.31 -12.04 12.19
CA ALA A 9 -4.18 -12.53 11.40
C ALA A 9 -3.59 -13.82 11.98
N VAL A 10 -3.44 -13.90 13.31
CA VAL A 10 -3.00 -15.13 14.00
C VAL A 10 -4.03 -16.25 13.82
N GLY A 11 -5.31 -16.00 14.04
CA GLY A 11 -6.37 -16.99 13.84
C GLY A 11 -6.38 -17.54 12.41
N LEU A 12 -6.26 -16.66 11.40
CA LEU A 12 -6.16 -17.06 10.00
C LEU A 12 -4.93 -17.96 9.76
N THR A 13 -3.78 -17.58 10.32
CA THR A 13 -2.53 -18.35 10.19
C THR A 13 -2.63 -19.74 10.82
N LEU A 14 -3.25 -19.86 11.98
CA LEU A 14 -3.47 -21.13 12.65
C LEU A 14 -4.37 -22.07 11.84
N VAL A 15 -5.40 -21.53 11.19
CA VAL A 15 -6.31 -22.31 10.33
C VAL A 15 -5.64 -22.71 9.02
N VAL A 16 -4.95 -21.80 8.37
CA VAL A 16 -4.37 -22.00 7.02
C VAL A 16 -3.06 -22.78 7.09
N ARG A 17 -2.27 -22.62 8.16
CA ARG A 17 -0.96 -23.24 8.37
C ARG A 17 -0.02 -23.02 7.17
N PRO A 18 0.37 -21.77 6.87
CA PRO A 18 1.20 -21.45 5.71
C PRO A 18 2.56 -22.13 5.81
N THR A 19 3.04 -22.66 4.69
CA THR A 19 4.41 -23.15 4.56
C THR A 19 5.32 -22.00 4.13
N ILE A 20 6.41 -21.80 4.87
CA ILE A 20 7.47 -20.84 4.54
C ILE A 20 8.51 -21.56 3.70
N GLY A 21 8.94 -21.01 2.55
CA GLY A 21 10.05 -21.61 1.81
C GLY A 21 10.09 -21.39 0.31
N ASP A 22 8.94 -21.15 -0.31
CA ASP A 22 8.81 -20.96 -1.78
C ASP A 22 9.52 -19.68 -2.31
N ALA A 23 9.75 -18.70 -1.41
CA ALA A 23 10.49 -17.48 -1.66
C ALA A 23 11.35 -17.14 -0.42
N ARG A 24 12.27 -18.05 -0.08
CA ARG A 24 13.02 -18.03 1.19
C ARG A 24 13.68 -16.68 1.51
N TRP A 25 14.25 -16.01 0.52
CA TRP A 25 14.91 -14.71 0.73
C TRP A 25 13.93 -13.59 1.07
N LEU A 26 12.74 -13.62 0.44
CA LEU A 26 11.65 -12.73 0.79
C LEU A 26 11.15 -13.00 2.21
N ASP A 27 10.90 -14.27 2.52
CA ASP A 27 10.37 -14.69 3.84
C ASP A 27 11.37 -14.36 4.96
N LEU A 28 12.69 -14.60 4.73
CA LEU A 28 13.75 -14.23 5.68
C LEU A 28 13.86 -12.71 5.86
N SER A 29 13.72 -11.93 4.79
CA SER A 29 13.76 -10.47 4.86
C SER A 29 12.57 -9.91 5.65
N LEU A 30 11.37 -10.49 5.48
CA LEU A 30 10.18 -10.11 6.26
C LEU A 30 10.33 -10.46 7.75
N LEU A 31 10.90 -11.63 8.06
CA LEU A 31 11.24 -12.01 9.44
C LEU A 31 12.28 -11.07 10.04
N ALA A 32 13.35 -10.76 9.28
CA ALA A 32 14.40 -9.83 9.73
C ALA A 32 13.84 -8.44 10.01
N TYR A 33 12.89 -7.96 9.18
CA TYR A 33 12.20 -6.69 9.42
C TYR A 33 11.42 -6.73 10.75
N GLY A 34 10.61 -7.76 10.98
CA GLY A 34 9.86 -7.95 12.23
C GLY A 34 10.78 -8.05 13.45
N CYS A 35 11.88 -8.81 13.35
CA CYS A 35 12.90 -8.89 14.39
C CYS A 35 13.56 -7.54 14.66
N GLY A 36 13.85 -6.74 13.61
CA GLY A 36 14.40 -5.41 13.74
C GLY A 36 13.47 -4.46 14.52
N VAL A 37 12.16 -4.49 14.22
CA VAL A 37 11.18 -3.71 14.99
C VAL A 37 11.09 -4.20 16.44
N ALA A 38 11.12 -5.51 16.68
CA ALA A 38 11.12 -6.08 18.02
C ALA A 38 12.37 -5.67 18.81
N LEU A 39 13.53 -5.64 18.16
CA LEU A 39 14.82 -5.24 18.77
C LEU A 39 14.77 -3.79 19.26
N GLN A 40 14.13 -2.88 18.52
CA GLN A 40 13.96 -1.49 18.95
C GLN A 40 13.19 -1.34 20.28
N ARG A 41 12.43 -2.38 20.67
CA ARG A 41 11.61 -2.41 21.89
C ARG A 41 12.37 -2.94 23.10
N ILE A 42 13.46 -3.66 22.90
CA ILE A 42 14.20 -4.32 23.98
C ILE A 42 14.92 -3.27 24.83
N PRO A 43 14.74 -3.26 26.15
CA PRO A 43 15.52 -2.41 27.03
C PRO A 43 17.00 -2.79 26.99
N LEU A 44 17.86 -1.82 26.71
CA LEU A 44 19.31 -2.00 26.63
C LEU A 44 20.02 -1.25 27.78
N PRO A 45 21.15 -1.77 28.24
CA PRO A 45 22.02 -0.99 29.14
C PRO A 45 22.40 0.37 28.51
N PRO A 46 22.49 1.44 29.30
CA PRO A 46 22.74 2.80 28.79
C PRO A 46 23.96 2.92 27.88
N GLY A 47 25.06 2.27 28.23
CA GLY A 47 26.28 2.28 27.41
C GLY A 47 26.07 1.68 26.01
N LEU A 48 25.40 0.54 25.92
CA LEU A 48 25.12 -0.11 24.63
C LEU A 48 24.09 0.70 23.81
N ARG A 49 23.06 1.22 24.47
CA ARG A 49 22.03 2.06 23.84
C ARG A 49 22.64 3.31 23.20
N LEU A 50 23.52 4.00 23.91
CA LEU A 50 24.21 5.21 23.42
C LEU A 50 25.30 4.89 22.37
N ALA A 51 25.95 3.72 22.45
CA ALA A 51 26.87 3.28 21.41
C ALA A 51 26.16 3.02 20.07
N LEU A 52 24.95 2.44 20.12
CA LEU A 52 24.13 2.17 18.94
C LEU A 52 23.43 3.42 18.39
N SER A 53 23.08 4.37 19.25
CA SER A 53 22.34 5.58 18.87
C SER A 53 22.71 6.76 19.79
N PRO A 54 23.85 7.45 19.50
CA PRO A 54 24.37 8.54 20.34
C PRO A 54 23.39 9.72 20.50
N ALA A 55 22.60 10.01 19.47
CA ALA A 55 21.63 11.10 19.46
C ALA A 55 20.48 10.91 20.48
N LEU A 56 20.24 9.68 20.97
CA LEU A 56 19.18 9.39 21.95
C LEU A 56 19.35 10.20 23.23
N ARG A 57 20.59 10.48 23.67
CA ARG A 57 20.84 11.26 24.88
C ARG A 57 20.23 12.66 24.81
N ALA A 58 20.44 13.34 23.67
CA ALA A 58 19.89 14.70 23.47
C ALA A 58 18.37 14.70 23.39
N VAL A 59 17.81 13.72 22.67
CA VAL A 59 16.36 13.58 22.52
C VAL A 59 15.68 13.23 23.85
N ASP A 60 16.23 12.30 24.62
CA ASP A 60 15.70 11.93 25.93
C ASP A 60 15.68 13.11 26.90
N LEU A 61 16.74 13.94 26.89
CA LEU A 61 16.81 15.13 27.73
C LEU A 61 15.74 16.18 27.35
N GLN A 62 15.49 16.37 26.07
CA GLN A 62 14.50 17.33 25.59
C GLN A 62 13.05 16.83 25.75
N LEU A 63 12.83 15.53 25.72
CA LEU A 63 11.50 14.96 25.93
C LEU A 63 11.11 14.80 27.40
N ARG A 64 12.07 14.91 28.33
CA ARG A 64 11.83 14.88 29.79
C ARG A 64 11.49 16.28 30.30
N VAL A 65 10.24 16.67 30.19
CA VAL A 65 9.82 18.04 30.49
C VAL A 65 9.90 18.39 31.98
N ASP A 66 9.82 17.42 32.92
CA ASP A 66 9.83 17.72 34.39
C ASP A 66 10.35 16.58 35.28
N ALA A 67 11.06 15.61 34.76
CA ALA A 67 11.60 14.54 35.58
C ALA A 67 12.93 15.02 36.24
N PRO A 68 13.03 15.06 37.57
CA PRO A 68 14.31 15.34 38.23
C PRO A 68 15.32 14.30 37.75
N VAL A 69 16.46 14.75 37.26
CA VAL A 69 17.60 13.86 36.99
C VAL A 69 18.05 13.31 38.34
N ILE A 70 17.57 12.09 38.66
CA ILE A 70 18.07 11.37 39.85
C ILE A 70 19.41 10.78 39.41
N PRO A 71 20.55 11.31 39.88
CA PRO A 71 21.84 10.76 39.58
C PRO A 71 21.90 9.31 40.08
N GLY A 72 22.27 8.38 39.20
CA GLY A 72 22.50 6.97 39.59
C GLY A 72 21.40 5.97 39.24
N THR A 73 20.31 6.35 38.61
CA THR A 73 19.33 5.39 38.06
C THR A 73 19.66 5.06 36.60
N ASP A 74 20.67 4.24 36.39
CA ASP A 74 21.00 3.65 35.08
C ASP A 74 20.00 2.55 34.71
N THR A 75 18.71 2.92 34.62
CA THR A 75 17.68 1.98 34.19
C THR A 75 17.81 1.69 32.71
N PRO A 76 17.71 0.42 32.30
CA PRO A 76 17.68 0.06 30.88
C PRO A 76 16.49 0.69 30.16
N HIS A 77 16.74 1.31 29.02
CA HIS A 77 15.72 1.92 28.18
C HIS A 77 15.75 1.33 26.77
N ALA A 78 14.58 1.29 26.12
CA ALA A 78 14.47 0.82 24.73
C ALA A 78 15.23 1.76 23.78
N LEU A 79 15.62 1.23 22.60
CA LEU A 79 16.14 2.05 21.51
C LEU A 79 15.09 3.04 21.01
N SER A 80 13.84 2.61 20.97
CA SER A 80 12.73 3.48 20.56
C SER A 80 12.45 4.55 21.62
N VAL A 81 12.26 5.80 21.17
CA VAL A 81 11.77 6.92 22.02
C VAL A 81 10.27 6.83 22.29
N ASN A 82 9.55 5.94 21.59
CA ASN A 82 8.15 5.65 21.84
C ASN A 82 7.90 4.11 21.84
N PRO A 83 8.23 3.41 22.94
CA PRO A 83 8.09 1.95 22.99
C PRO A 83 6.66 1.45 22.77
N GLU A 84 5.64 2.22 23.14
CA GLU A 84 4.23 1.88 22.91
C GLU A 84 3.89 1.97 21.42
N GLY A 85 4.28 3.05 20.75
CA GLY A 85 4.12 3.20 19.30
C GLY A 85 4.83 2.10 18.54
N THR A 86 6.04 1.71 19.00
CA THR A 86 6.78 0.58 18.41
C THR A 86 6.08 -0.76 18.62
N THR A 87 5.43 -0.97 19.76
CA THR A 87 4.61 -2.17 19.98
C THR A 87 3.44 -2.24 18.99
N LEU A 88 2.73 -1.12 18.80
CA LEU A 88 1.63 -1.05 17.83
C LEU A 88 2.13 -1.28 16.40
N SER A 89 3.27 -0.70 16.04
CA SER A 89 3.90 -0.91 14.73
C SER A 89 4.33 -2.36 14.52
N LEU A 90 4.86 -3.02 15.56
CA LEU A 90 5.20 -4.45 15.51
C LEU A 90 3.96 -5.31 15.29
N LEU A 91 2.87 -5.05 16.02
CA LEU A 91 1.61 -5.79 15.85
C LEU A 91 1.04 -5.63 14.44
N VAL A 92 1.09 -4.42 13.87
CA VAL A 92 0.66 -4.17 12.48
C VAL A 92 1.56 -4.91 11.51
N ALA A 93 2.89 -4.81 11.66
CA ALA A 93 3.84 -5.49 10.78
C ALA A 93 3.66 -7.02 10.82
N LEU A 94 3.52 -7.61 12.00
CA LEU A 94 3.23 -9.04 12.16
C LEU A 94 1.89 -9.41 11.49
N SER A 95 0.84 -8.61 11.70
CA SER A 95 -0.47 -8.86 11.07
C SER A 95 -0.39 -8.87 9.56
N VAL A 96 0.37 -7.95 8.98
CA VAL A 96 0.59 -7.85 7.53
C VAL A 96 1.36 -9.05 7.00
N VAL A 97 2.44 -9.45 7.67
CA VAL A 97 3.26 -10.61 7.28
C VAL A 97 2.46 -11.91 7.38
N LEU A 98 1.72 -12.10 8.48
CA LEU A 98 0.87 -13.28 8.67
C LEU A 98 -0.26 -13.34 7.63
N THR A 99 -0.87 -12.20 7.31
CA THR A 99 -1.88 -12.10 6.24
C THR A 99 -1.28 -12.44 4.88
N PHE A 100 -0.09 -11.92 4.57
CA PHE A 100 0.63 -12.22 3.34
C PHE A 100 0.93 -13.73 3.19
N TRP A 101 1.47 -14.38 4.23
CA TRP A 101 1.75 -15.81 4.18
C TRP A 101 0.48 -16.65 4.08
N SER A 102 -0.55 -16.29 4.82
CA SER A 102 -1.85 -16.99 4.76
C SER A 102 -2.49 -16.84 3.37
N ALA A 103 -2.45 -15.65 2.79
CA ALA A 103 -2.95 -15.40 1.44
C ALA A 103 -2.19 -16.24 0.40
N ARG A 104 -0.85 -16.31 0.48
CA ARG A 104 -0.04 -17.18 -0.39
C ARG A 104 -0.48 -18.64 -0.29
N ALA A 105 -0.66 -19.16 0.92
CA ALA A 105 -1.06 -20.54 1.13
C ALA A 105 -2.48 -20.84 0.60
N ILE A 106 -3.42 -19.90 0.77
CA ILE A 106 -4.77 -20.01 0.20
C ILE A 106 -4.70 -20.01 -1.32
N PHE A 107 -3.89 -19.15 -1.92
CA PHE A 107 -3.81 -18.99 -3.36
C PHE A 107 -3.19 -20.20 -4.08
N VAL A 108 -2.30 -20.96 -3.43
CA VAL A 108 -1.82 -22.26 -3.96
C VAL A 108 -2.97 -23.24 -4.17
N ARG A 109 -3.97 -23.22 -3.29
CA ARG A 109 -5.16 -24.09 -3.35
C ARG A 109 -6.26 -23.54 -4.26
N GLY A 110 -6.06 -22.43 -4.94
CA GLY A 110 -7.06 -21.65 -5.67
C GLY A 110 -7.32 -20.31 -4.97
N GLY A 111 -8.48 -19.72 -5.13
CA GLY A 111 -8.86 -18.51 -4.37
C GLY A 111 -8.39 -17.18 -4.94
N VAL A 112 -7.43 -17.13 -5.88
CA VAL A 112 -6.98 -15.87 -6.52
C VAL A 112 -8.14 -15.12 -7.15
N ARG A 113 -8.99 -15.82 -7.90
CA ARG A 113 -10.19 -15.22 -8.52
C ARG A 113 -11.21 -14.76 -7.50
N PHE A 114 -11.36 -15.50 -6.40
CA PHE A 114 -12.23 -15.12 -5.29
C PHE A 114 -11.73 -13.84 -4.62
N ALA A 115 -10.45 -13.76 -4.29
CA ALA A 115 -9.84 -12.57 -3.71
C ALA A 115 -9.98 -11.35 -4.63
N ALA A 116 -9.69 -11.51 -5.93
CA ALA A 116 -9.86 -10.44 -6.91
C ALA A 116 -11.32 -9.96 -7.01
N ARG A 117 -12.28 -10.89 -6.94
CA ARG A 117 -13.71 -10.55 -6.91
C ARG A 117 -14.10 -9.82 -5.62
N ALA A 118 -13.64 -10.30 -4.48
CA ALA A 118 -13.91 -9.65 -3.20
C ALA A 118 -13.38 -8.21 -3.16
N VAL A 119 -12.16 -7.99 -3.66
CA VAL A 119 -11.57 -6.65 -3.79
C VAL A 119 -12.38 -5.78 -4.76
N ALA A 120 -12.84 -6.34 -5.89
CA ALA A 120 -13.64 -5.61 -6.86
C ALA A 120 -14.99 -5.16 -6.28
N VAL A 121 -15.68 -6.06 -5.55
CA VAL A 121 -16.96 -5.72 -4.86
C VAL A 121 -16.74 -4.67 -3.78
N MET A 122 -15.71 -4.85 -2.96
CA MET A 122 -15.35 -3.87 -1.91
C MET A 122 -14.99 -2.52 -2.55
N GLY A 123 -14.20 -2.52 -3.64
CA GLY A 123 -13.81 -1.32 -4.36
C GLY A 123 -14.99 -0.57 -4.94
N LEU A 124 -15.97 -1.29 -5.54
CA LEU A 124 -17.20 -0.69 -6.01
C LEU A 124 -18.01 -0.07 -4.86
N ALA A 125 -18.18 -0.81 -3.77
CA ALA A 125 -18.93 -0.33 -2.60
C ALA A 125 -18.28 0.92 -1.98
N LEU A 126 -16.96 0.92 -1.81
CA LEU A 126 -16.22 2.05 -1.27
C LEU A 126 -16.21 3.25 -2.22
N ALA A 127 -16.08 3.02 -3.52
CA ALA A 127 -16.18 4.08 -4.52
C ALA A 127 -17.55 4.75 -4.51
N ALA A 128 -18.62 3.95 -4.51
CA ALA A 128 -19.99 4.44 -4.42
C ALA A 128 -20.22 5.24 -3.11
N PHE A 129 -19.79 4.68 -1.98
CA PHE A 129 -19.87 5.38 -0.69
C PHE A 129 -19.11 6.71 -0.71
N GLY A 130 -17.88 6.73 -1.23
CA GLY A 130 -17.06 7.95 -1.31
C GLY A 130 -17.69 9.03 -2.19
N ILE A 131 -18.22 8.66 -3.37
CA ILE A 131 -18.91 9.58 -4.27
C ILE A 131 -20.18 10.15 -3.60
N VAL A 132 -21.02 9.29 -3.02
CA VAL A 132 -22.24 9.72 -2.33
C VAL A 132 -21.91 10.65 -1.17
N GLN A 133 -20.95 10.29 -0.32
CA GLN A 133 -20.54 11.14 0.80
C GLN A 133 -20.01 12.49 0.32
N HIS A 134 -19.19 12.51 -0.73
CA HIS A 134 -18.63 13.75 -1.28
C HIS A 134 -19.72 14.68 -1.83
N THR A 135 -20.77 14.13 -2.42
CA THR A 135 -21.87 14.92 -2.99
C THR A 135 -22.91 15.38 -1.96
N THR A 136 -23.15 14.58 -0.92
CA THR A 136 -24.23 14.85 0.07
C THR A 136 -23.71 15.51 1.34
N ALA A 137 -22.50 15.16 1.80
CA ALA A 137 -21.94 15.60 3.06
C ALA A 137 -20.39 15.73 3.02
N PRO A 138 -19.83 16.61 2.15
CA PRO A 138 -18.39 16.65 1.85
C PRO A 138 -17.50 16.98 3.05
N HIS A 139 -18.04 17.60 4.09
CA HIS A 139 -17.29 17.99 5.29
C HIS A 139 -17.51 17.06 6.49
N TRP A 140 -18.39 16.06 6.35
CA TRP A 140 -18.74 15.17 7.45
C TRP A 140 -18.05 13.82 7.30
N PHE A 141 -17.37 13.39 8.35
CA PHE A 141 -16.84 12.04 8.45
C PHE A 141 -17.88 11.13 9.11
N TYR A 142 -18.37 10.14 8.38
CA TYR A 142 -19.50 9.28 8.78
C TYR A 142 -20.77 10.03 9.24
N GLY A 143 -20.99 11.26 8.75
CA GLY A 143 -22.15 12.06 9.13
C GLY A 143 -22.17 12.56 10.58
N THR A 144 -21.08 12.39 11.33
CA THR A 144 -21.03 12.70 12.78
C THR A 144 -19.91 13.64 13.17
N ILE A 145 -18.77 13.63 12.49
CA ILE A 145 -17.55 14.37 12.85
C ILE A 145 -17.21 15.33 11.71
N VAL A 146 -16.95 16.59 12.04
CA VAL A 146 -16.37 17.59 11.11
C VAL A 146 -14.89 17.75 11.43
N PRO A 147 -13.97 17.18 10.64
CA PRO A 147 -12.55 17.37 10.86
C PRO A 147 -12.15 18.81 10.50
N ARG A 148 -11.37 19.46 11.38
CA ARG A 148 -11.02 20.89 11.21
C ARG A 148 -9.99 21.17 10.11
N GLN A 149 -9.13 20.21 9.77
CA GLN A 149 -7.96 20.43 8.89
C GLN A 149 -7.87 19.45 7.68
N VAL A 150 -8.80 18.51 7.55
CA VAL A 150 -8.79 17.51 6.49
C VAL A 150 -10.17 17.40 5.86
N ILE A 151 -10.21 17.14 4.56
CA ILE A 151 -11.46 16.87 3.84
C ILE A 151 -11.55 15.34 3.74
N PRO A 152 -12.50 14.70 4.46
CA PRO A 152 -12.68 13.25 4.40
C PRO A 152 -13.21 12.85 3.04
N PHE A 153 -12.80 11.69 2.56
CA PHE A 153 -13.38 11.08 1.37
C PHE A 153 -13.60 9.59 1.60
N GLY A 154 -14.83 9.15 1.51
CA GLY A 154 -15.21 7.80 1.85
C GLY A 154 -14.93 7.49 3.32
N PRO A 155 -14.48 6.27 3.64
CA PRO A 155 -14.18 5.86 5.01
C PRO A 155 -12.80 6.31 5.52
N TYR A 156 -12.13 7.23 4.81
CA TYR A 156 -10.81 7.73 5.17
C TYR A 156 -10.86 9.21 5.52
N LEU A 157 -10.09 9.58 6.54
CA LEU A 157 -9.89 10.99 6.89
C LEU A 157 -9.07 11.73 5.84
N ASN A 158 -8.13 11.02 5.19
CA ASN A 158 -7.29 11.58 4.14
C ASN A 158 -7.69 10.98 2.78
N HIS A 159 -8.09 11.84 1.87
CA HIS A 159 -8.46 11.47 0.50
C HIS A 159 -7.32 10.79 -0.29
N SER A 160 -6.05 11.11 0.02
CA SER A 160 -4.90 10.48 -0.63
C SER A 160 -4.71 9.02 -0.19
N ASP A 161 -4.98 8.70 1.08
CA ASP A 161 -4.91 7.33 1.58
C ASP A 161 -6.03 6.47 0.98
N PHE A 162 -7.22 7.06 0.81
CA PHE A 162 -8.33 6.39 0.12
C PHE A 162 -8.02 6.16 -1.36
N ALA A 163 -7.41 7.16 -2.03
CA ALA A 163 -6.98 7.03 -3.42
C ALA A 163 -5.96 5.88 -3.59
N MET A 164 -5.02 5.69 -2.65
CA MET A 164 -4.08 4.56 -2.67
C MET A 164 -4.82 3.21 -2.67
N TRP A 165 -5.79 3.05 -1.77
CA TRP A 165 -6.58 1.83 -1.71
C TRP A 165 -7.35 1.58 -3.01
N LEU A 166 -8.05 2.62 -3.49
CA LEU A 166 -8.85 2.52 -4.72
C LEU A 166 -8.00 2.23 -5.96
N VAL A 167 -6.82 2.85 -6.11
CA VAL A 167 -5.93 2.62 -7.26
C VAL A 167 -5.42 1.18 -7.26
N MET A 168 -5.03 0.64 -6.11
CA MET A 168 -4.66 -0.77 -5.98
C MET A 168 -5.81 -1.70 -6.39
N ALA A 169 -7.01 -1.44 -5.88
CA ALA A 169 -8.21 -2.23 -6.18
C ALA A 169 -8.64 -2.10 -7.65
N LEU A 170 -8.58 -0.90 -8.22
CA LEU A 170 -8.87 -0.59 -9.62
C LEU A 170 -7.99 -1.40 -10.57
N LEU A 171 -6.69 -1.40 -10.35
CA LEU A 171 -5.72 -2.09 -11.22
C LEU A 171 -5.85 -3.61 -11.10
N LEU A 172 -6.08 -4.15 -9.90
CA LEU A 172 -6.39 -5.56 -9.69
C LEU A 172 -7.69 -5.95 -10.41
N THR A 173 -8.74 -5.13 -10.28
CA THR A 173 -10.05 -5.37 -10.92
C THR A 173 -9.93 -5.30 -12.44
N GLY A 174 -9.15 -4.35 -12.97
CA GLY A 174 -8.83 -4.27 -14.40
C GLY A 174 -8.13 -5.53 -14.91
N GLY A 175 -7.14 -6.04 -14.18
CA GLY A 175 -6.49 -7.30 -14.47
C GLY A 175 -7.47 -8.50 -14.41
N TYR A 176 -8.40 -8.51 -13.45
CA TYR A 176 -9.42 -9.54 -13.35
C TYR A 176 -10.44 -9.48 -14.51
N LEU A 177 -10.83 -8.29 -14.94
CA LEU A 177 -11.65 -8.10 -16.14
C LEU A 177 -10.95 -8.65 -17.38
N MET A 178 -9.67 -8.34 -17.57
CA MET A 178 -8.86 -8.89 -18.67
C MET A 178 -8.80 -10.43 -18.63
N ALA A 179 -8.59 -11.02 -17.45
CA ALA A 179 -8.59 -12.46 -17.27
C ALA A 179 -9.93 -13.09 -17.68
N ARG A 180 -11.05 -12.39 -17.40
CA ARG A 180 -12.39 -12.84 -17.76
C ARG A 180 -12.64 -12.80 -19.27
N LEU A 181 -12.20 -11.74 -19.91
CA LEU A 181 -12.32 -11.59 -21.36
C LEU A 181 -11.45 -12.61 -22.11
N ASP A 182 -10.22 -12.88 -21.62
CA ASP A 182 -9.28 -13.85 -22.20
C ASP A 182 -9.78 -15.30 -22.08
N SER A 183 -10.41 -15.67 -20.97
CA SER A 183 -10.87 -17.05 -20.70
C SER A 183 -12.03 -17.51 -21.57
N ARG A 184 -12.69 -16.62 -22.34
CA ARG A 184 -13.88 -16.89 -23.13
C ARG A 184 -13.63 -17.13 -24.61
N GLN A 185 -12.39 -17.01 -25.07
CA GLN A 185 -12.11 -17.19 -26.51
C GLN A 185 -11.76 -18.66 -26.84
N PRO A 186 -12.63 -19.36 -27.61
CA PRO A 186 -12.31 -20.71 -28.12
C PRO A 186 -11.23 -20.58 -29.20
N GLY A 187 -10.07 -21.20 -29.01
CA GLY A 187 -9.02 -21.30 -30.01
C GLY A 187 -7.83 -20.37 -29.79
N GLY A 188 -6.94 -20.84 -28.96
CA GLY A 188 -5.71 -20.27 -28.46
C GLY A 188 -4.87 -19.37 -29.35
N ARG A 189 -4.21 -18.53 -28.67
CA ARG A 189 -2.89 -17.94 -28.85
C ARG A 189 -2.70 -16.55 -29.45
N GLN A 190 -3.58 -15.98 -30.24
CA GLN A 190 -3.26 -14.66 -30.82
C GLN A 190 -4.46 -13.75 -31.18
N ARG A 191 -5.70 -14.16 -30.94
CA ARG A 191 -6.89 -13.37 -31.33
C ARG A 191 -7.66 -12.72 -30.15
N ALA A 192 -7.14 -12.81 -28.93
CA ALA A 192 -7.88 -12.67 -27.70
C ALA A 192 -8.54 -11.31 -27.42
N LEU A 193 -8.10 -10.22 -27.99
CA LEU A 193 -8.73 -8.91 -27.80
C LEU A 193 -9.01 -8.18 -29.13
N SER A 194 -8.85 -8.85 -30.24
CA SER A 194 -9.12 -8.27 -31.57
C SER A 194 -10.61 -8.28 -31.93
N ALA A 195 -11.40 -9.10 -31.27
CA ALA A 195 -12.85 -9.17 -31.44
C ALA A 195 -13.54 -9.11 -30.07
N ALA A 196 -13.45 -7.97 -29.40
CA ALA A 196 -14.44 -7.63 -28.39
C ALA A 196 -15.76 -7.36 -29.12
N SER A 197 -16.40 -8.43 -29.60
CA SER A 197 -17.79 -8.39 -30.01
C SER A 197 -18.63 -8.18 -28.74
N VAL A 198 -19.74 -7.48 -28.87
CA VAL A 198 -20.73 -7.24 -27.80
C VAL A 198 -21.13 -8.55 -27.10
N ASP A 199 -21.05 -9.68 -27.82
CA ASP A 199 -21.33 -11.05 -27.35
C ASP A 199 -20.31 -11.57 -26.30
N SER A 200 -19.15 -10.91 -26.12
CA SER A 200 -18.14 -11.27 -25.11
C SER A 200 -18.47 -10.73 -23.72
N PHE A 201 -19.39 -9.78 -23.60
CA PHE A 201 -19.79 -9.15 -22.36
C PHE A 201 -20.96 -9.92 -21.73
N ASP A 202 -20.63 -10.76 -20.74
CA ASP A 202 -21.67 -11.30 -19.84
C ASP A 202 -21.92 -10.36 -18.67
N ASN A 203 -22.94 -10.66 -17.89
CA ASN A 203 -23.30 -9.89 -16.70
C ASN A 203 -22.12 -9.68 -15.74
N ARG A 204 -21.16 -10.65 -15.70
CA ARG A 204 -19.97 -10.54 -14.85
C ARG A 204 -18.92 -9.58 -15.42
N ALA A 205 -18.72 -9.54 -16.72
CA ALA A 205 -17.84 -8.57 -17.35
C ALA A 205 -18.41 -7.16 -17.26
N LEU A 206 -19.73 -7.02 -17.40
CA LEU A 206 -20.41 -5.75 -17.29
C LEU A 206 -20.26 -5.14 -15.90
N TRP A 207 -20.55 -5.86 -14.82
CA TRP A 207 -20.40 -5.30 -13.47
C TRP A 207 -18.93 -5.03 -13.11
N LEU A 208 -17.95 -5.82 -13.61
CA LEU A 208 -16.53 -5.51 -13.42
C LEU A 208 -16.14 -4.21 -14.13
N THR A 209 -16.67 -3.97 -15.33
CA THR A 209 -16.46 -2.70 -16.05
C THR A 209 -17.05 -1.53 -15.29
N MET A 210 -18.27 -1.70 -14.74
CA MET A 210 -18.88 -0.70 -13.87
C MET A 210 -18.05 -0.44 -12.61
N ALA A 211 -17.52 -1.48 -11.98
CA ALA A 211 -16.65 -1.36 -10.82
C ALA A 211 -15.35 -0.59 -11.15
N VAL A 212 -14.72 -0.90 -12.27
CA VAL A 212 -13.53 -0.17 -12.77
C VAL A 212 -13.87 1.30 -13.01
N ALA A 213 -14.97 1.59 -13.70
CA ALA A 213 -15.40 2.96 -13.99
C ALA A 213 -15.73 3.75 -12.71
N ALA A 214 -16.46 3.14 -11.77
CA ALA A 214 -16.82 3.78 -10.50
C ALA A 214 -15.58 4.07 -9.64
N MET A 215 -14.65 3.12 -9.51
CA MET A 215 -13.40 3.34 -8.78
C MET A 215 -12.53 4.41 -9.44
N ALA A 216 -12.42 4.42 -10.78
CA ALA A 216 -11.69 5.46 -11.50
C ALA A 216 -12.32 6.85 -11.29
N ALA A 217 -13.64 6.95 -11.37
CA ALA A 217 -14.37 8.18 -11.08
C ALA A 217 -14.12 8.65 -9.64
N ALA A 218 -14.18 7.74 -8.65
CA ALA A 218 -13.93 8.08 -7.26
C ALA A 218 -12.49 8.57 -7.00
N VAL A 219 -11.48 7.98 -7.65
CA VAL A 219 -10.09 8.46 -7.58
C VAL A 219 -9.96 9.89 -8.08
N VAL A 220 -10.68 10.22 -9.14
CA VAL A 220 -10.65 11.57 -9.72
C VAL A 220 -11.44 12.56 -8.89
N VAL A 221 -12.67 12.22 -8.50
CA VAL A 221 -13.53 13.06 -7.62
C VAL A 221 -12.81 13.36 -6.30
N GLY A 222 -12.06 12.40 -5.77
CA GLY A 222 -11.22 12.57 -4.58
C GLY A 222 -10.08 13.58 -4.75
N LEU A 223 -9.76 14.00 -5.98
CA LEU A 223 -8.76 15.03 -6.32
C LEU A 223 -7.39 14.81 -5.66
N SER A 224 -7.00 13.55 -5.44
CA SER A 224 -5.68 13.20 -4.93
C SER A 224 -4.66 13.23 -6.07
N ARG A 225 -3.76 14.21 -6.04
CA ARG A 225 -2.69 14.35 -7.07
C ARG A 225 -1.72 13.18 -7.04
N SER A 226 -1.30 12.78 -5.84
CA SER A 226 -0.43 11.61 -5.66
C SER A 226 -1.13 10.33 -6.12
N GLY A 227 -2.45 10.21 -5.87
CA GLY A 227 -3.27 9.12 -6.36
C GLY A 227 -3.39 9.07 -7.88
N LEU A 228 -3.52 10.24 -8.56
CA LEU A 228 -3.54 10.31 -10.02
C LEU A 228 -2.19 9.91 -10.64
N VAL A 229 -1.07 10.40 -10.10
CA VAL A 229 0.28 10.00 -10.54
C VAL A 229 0.48 8.49 -10.34
N ALA A 230 0.05 7.95 -9.21
CA ALA A 230 0.08 6.53 -8.93
C ALA A 230 -0.79 5.72 -9.93
N ALA A 231 -1.99 6.20 -10.24
CA ALA A 231 -2.87 5.57 -11.22
C ALA A 231 -2.23 5.52 -12.62
N VAL A 232 -1.58 6.62 -13.06
CA VAL A 232 -0.85 6.66 -14.32
C VAL A 232 0.32 5.68 -14.32
N ALA A 233 1.13 5.64 -13.26
CA ALA A 233 2.25 4.71 -13.15
C ALA A 233 1.78 3.23 -13.14
N GLY A 234 0.72 2.94 -12.38
CA GLY A 234 0.13 1.60 -12.33
C GLY A 234 -0.49 1.19 -13.66
N PHE A 235 -1.23 2.09 -14.32
CA PHE A 235 -1.79 1.83 -15.65
C PHE A 235 -0.70 1.62 -16.70
N THR A 236 0.34 2.43 -16.71
CA THR A 236 1.50 2.26 -17.58
C THR A 236 2.14 0.90 -17.39
N THR A 237 2.30 0.46 -16.13
CA THR A 237 2.80 -0.87 -15.79
C THR A 237 1.88 -1.97 -16.32
N LEU A 238 0.56 -1.83 -16.11
CA LEU A 238 -0.42 -2.78 -16.62
C LEU A 238 -0.38 -2.85 -18.15
N TRP A 239 -0.28 -1.70 -18.81
CA TRP A 239 -0.15 -1.63 -20.27
C TRP A 239 1.14 -2.29 -20.76
N MET A 240 2.29 -2.03 -20.14
CA MET A 240 3.57 -2.66 -20.50
C MET A 240 3.52 -4.18 -20.36
N LEU A 241 2.97 -4.70 -19.26
CA LEU A 241 2.81 -6.13 -19.04
C LEU A 241 1.83 -6.75 -20.05
N SER A 242 0.77 -6.02 -20.39
CA SER A 242 -0.27 -6.46 -21.31
C SER A 242 0.18 -6.40 -22.78
N SER A 243 0.99 -5.43 -23.15
CA SER A 243 1.42 -5.19 -24.54
C SER A 243 2.13 -6.38 -25.17
N THR A 244 2.83 -7.19 -24.35
CA THR A 244 3.53 -8.41 -24.80
C THR A 244 2.58 -9.56 -25.19
N ARG A 245 1.30 -9.47 -24.81
CA ARG A 245 0.30 -10.56 -24.99
C ARG A 245 -0.95 -10.13 -25.72
N MET A 246 -1.18 -8.83 -25.84
CA MET A 246 -2.33 -8.27 -26.56
C MET A 246 -1.94 -7.86 -27.98
N GLY A 247 -2.80 -8.14 -28.94
CA GLY A 247 -2.69 -7.57 -30.29
C GLY A 247 -2.89 -6.04 -30.27
N ARG A 248 -2.40 -5.34 -31.30
CA ARG A 248 -2.49 -3.88 -31.43
C ARG A 248 -3.90 -3.32 -31.16
N ARG A 249 -4.93 -3.99 -31.67
CA ARG A 249 -6.33 -3.57 -31.47
C ARG A 249 -6.74 -3.59 -30.00
N GLY A 250 -6.35 -4.62 -29.24
CA GLY A 250 -6.63 -4.70 -27.80
C GLY A 250 -5.90 -3.60 -27.01
N GLN A 251 -4.65 -3.31 -27.37
CA GLN A 251 -3.89 -2.20 -26.77
C GLN A 251 -4.56 -0.85 -27.02
N THR A 252 -5.06 -0.62 -28.26
CA THR A 252 -5.78 0.60 -28.60
C THR A 252 -7.07 0.73 -27.79
N TRP A 253 -7.86 -0.34 -27.65
CA TRP A 253 -9.07 -0.32 -26.83
C TRP A 253 -8.78 -0.06 -25.35
N MET A 254 -7.71 -0.62 -24.81
CA MET A 254 -7.29 -0.37 -23.43
C MET A 254 -6.89 1.09 -23.22
N LEU A 255 -6.11 1.68 -24.13
CA LEU A 255 -5.75 3.10 -24.11
C LEU A 255 -6.96 4.01 -24.29
N ALA A 256 -7.85 3.66 -25.22
CA ALA A 256 -9.09 4.41 -25.42
C ALA A 256 -9.99 4.37 -24.18
N GLY A 257 -10.16 3.20 -23.57
CA GLY A 257 -10.92 3.06 -22.31
C GLY A 257 -10.33 3.88 -21.17
N PHE A 258 -9.01 3.87 -21.01
CA PHE A 258 -8.33 4.73 -20.05
C PHE A 258 -8.51 6.21 -20.38
N GLY A 259 -8.35 6.59 -21.65
CA GLY A 259 -8.58 7.95 -22.12
C GLY A 259 -10.00 8.44 -21.82
N VAL A 260 -11.01 7.61 -22.07
CA VAL A 260 -12.41 7.92 -21.76
C VAL A 260 -12.59 8.15 -20.26
N VAL A 261 -12.01 7.29 -19.42
CA VAL A 261 -12.07 7.46 -17.96
C VAL A 261 -11.42 8.78 -17.53
N VAL A 262 -10.26 9.12 -18.10
CA VAL A 262 -9.57 10.39 -17.83
C VAL A 262 -10.42 11.58 -18.28
N VAL A 263 -11.02 11.50 -19.48
CA VAL A 263 -11.88 12.60 -20.01
C VAL A 263 -13.12 12.77 -19.14
N ILE A 264 -13.82 11.68 -18.81
CA ILE A 264 -14.99 11.76 -17.91
C ILE A 264 -14.55 12.37 -16.57
N ALA A 265 -13.44 11.92 -16.06
CA ALA A 265 -12.83 12.44 -14.85
C ALA A 265 -12.59 13.94 -14.91
N LEU A 266 -12.00 14.44 -15.97
CA LEU A 266 -11.74 15.87 -16.20
C LEU A 266 -13.03 16.68 -16.35
N LEU A 267 -14.06 16.11 -16.97
CA LEU A 267 -15.36 16.78 -17.13
C LEU A 267 -16.12 16.95 -15.81
N PHE A 268 -15.95 16.00 -14.88
CA PHE A 268 -16.56 16.10 -13.53
C PHE A 268 -15.69 16.89 -12.54
N THR A 269 -14.44 17.21 -12.87
CA THR A 269 -13.60 18.11 -12.08
C THR A 269 -13.84 19.55 -12.49
N ASN A 270 -14.27 20.37 -11.53
CA ASN A 270 -14.39 21.80 -11.75
C ASN A 270 -13.00 22.37 -12.10
N ALA A 271 -12.78 22.82 -13.33
CA ALA A 271 -11.49 23.27 -13.84
C ALA A 271 -10.87 24.39 -12.98
N THR A 272 -11.70 25.24 -12.38
CA THR A 272 -11.28 26.29 -11.43
C THR A 272 -10.80 25.71 -10.09
N ALA A 273 -11.44 24.64 -9.59
CA ALA A 273 -10.96 23.94 -8.39
C ALA A 273 -9.64 23.22 -8.67
N MET A 274 -9.44 22.71 -9.89
CA MET A 274 -8.20 22.08 -10.33
C MET A 274 -7.06 23.10 -10.46
N ALA A 275 -7.32 24.26 -11.10
CA ALA A 275 -6.35 25.35 -11.24
C ALA A 275 -5.93 25.94 -9.89
N GLY A 276 -6.87 26.23 -8.99
CA GLY A 276 -6.58 26.70 -7.64
C GLY A 276 -5.80 25.69 -6.79
N ARG A 277 -6.00 24.38 -7.02
CA ARG A 277 -5.21 23.35 -6.35
C ARG A 277 -3.83 23.12 -6.98
N ILE A 278 -3.64 23.38 -8.26
CA ILE A 278 -2.31 23.41 -8.89
C ILE A 278 -1.51 24.58 -8.30
N GLU A 279 -2.11 25.73 -8.11
CA GLU A 279 -1.50 26.89 -7.48
C GLU A 279 -1.15 26.63 -5.99
N GLN A 280 -2.06 25.99 -5.25
CA GLN A 280 -1.78 25.44 -3.90
C GLN A 280 -0.74 24.32 -3.92
N THR A 281 -0.45 23.66 -5.06
CA THR A 281 0.60 22.62 -5.16
C THR A 281 1.97 23.24 -5.15
N ILE A 282 2.15 24.37 -5.76
CA ILE A 282 3.41 25.12 -5.73
C ILE A 282 3.68 25.59 -4.31
N SER A 283 2.66 26.04 -3.58
CA SER A 283 2.74 26.38 -2.17
C SER A 283 2.76 25.13 -1.26
N GLY A 284 2.02 24.07 -1.58
CA GLY A 284 1.98 22.81 -0.82
C GLY A 284 3.21 21.91 -1.02
N ALA A 285 3.92 22.02 -2.18
CA ALA A 285 5.24 21.42 -2.35
C ALA A 285 6.27 22.08 -1.40
N GLY A 286 6.10 23.37 -1.12
CA GLY A 286 6.85 24.06 -0.08
C GLY A 286 6.63 23.46 1.30
N GLY A 287 5.39 23.04 1.63
CA GLY A 287 5.05 22.39 2.90
C GLY A 287 5.71 21.01 3.07
N ARG A 288 5.61 20.12 2.07
CA ARG A 288 6.29 18.81 2.12
C ARG A 288 7.81 18.93 2.14
N MET A 289 8.36 19.86 1.38
CA MET A 289 9.79 20.12 1.38
C MET A 289 10.27 20.63 2.75
N ALA A 290 9.48 21.44 3.43
CA ALA A 290 9.78 21.88 4.79
C ALA A 290 9.78 20.69 5.77
N ILE A 291 8.78 19.80 5.67
CA ILE A 291 8.73 18.57 6.46
C ILE A 291 9.96 17.70 6.20
N TRP A 292 10.33 17.47 4.92
CA TRP A 292 11.48 16.64 4.57
C TRP A 292 12.80 17.25 5.07
N ARG A 293 12.95 18.58 4.97
CA ARG A 293 14.12 19.30 5.51
C ARG A 293 14.22 19.17 7.04
N ALA A 294 13.09 19.20 7.75
CA ALA A 294 13.06 18.97 9.19
C ALA A 294 13.29 17.50 9.58
N THR A 295 12.84 16.56 8.72
CA THR A 295 12.97 15.12 8.94
C THR A 295 14.39 14.62 8.67
N TRP A 296 15.09 15.21 7.71
CA TRP A 296 16.41 14.74 7.27
C TRP A 296 17.47 14.71 8.38
N PRO A 297 17.62 15.76 9.23
CA PRO A 297 18.52 15.70 10.38
C PRO A 297 18.23 14.52 11.31
N MET A 298 16.94 14.27 11.60
CA MET A 298 16.52 13.14 12.43
C MET A 298 16.90 11.80 11.78
N ALA A 299 16.68 11.63 10.47
CA ALA A 299 17.09 10.42 9.75
C ALA A 299 18.62 10.21 9.77
N ARG A 300 19.39 11.29 9.68
CA ARG A 300 20.85 11.26 9.76
C ARG A 300 21.36 10.88 11.14
N ASP A 301 20.79 11.49 12.18
CA ASP A 301 21.21 11.25 13.57
C ASP A 301 20.88 9.83 14.04
N PHE A 302 19.79 9.25 13.50
CA PHE A 302 19.32 7.90 13.81
C PHE A 302 19.54 6.90 12.65
N TRP A 303 20.56 7.11 11.83
CA TRP A 303 20.79 6.35 10.60
C TRP A 303 20.89 4.84 10.78
N LEU A 304 21.44 4.37 11.93
CA LEU A 304 21.70 2.96 12.17
C LEU A 304 20.44 2.21 12.64
N THR A 305 19.83 2.66 13.70
CA THR A 305 18.74 1.95 14.39
C THR A 305 17.38 2.59 14.19
N GLY A 306 17.34 3.81 13.65
CA GLY A 306 16.14 4.63 13.64
C GLY A 306 15.77 5.13 15.04
N ILE A 307 14.79 6.04 15.08
CA ILE A 307 14.24 6.60 16.33
C ILE A 307 13.21 5.67 16.99
N GLY A 308 12.83 4.60 16.30
CA GLY A 308 11.81 3.63 16.67
C GLY A 308 10.61 3.63 15.72
N ALA A 309 10.17 2.45 15.29
CA ALA A 309 8.97 2.31 14.45
C ALA A 309 7.75 2.90 15.18
N GLY A 310 7.01 3.81 14.54
CA GLY A 310 5.90 4.53 15.17
C GLY A 310 6.30 5.62 16.16
N ALA A 311 7.57 6.06 16.14
CA ALA A 311 8.07 7.12 17.03
C ALA A 311 8.30 8.47 16.32
N PHE A 312 7.99 8.57 15.02
CA PHE A 312 8.21 9.77 14.22
C PHE A 312 7.66 11.04 14.88
N GLU A 313 6.40 10.99 15.29
CA GLU A 313 5.72 12.11 15.91
C GLU A 313 6.44 12.63 17.18
N ARG A 314 6.90 11.71 18.05
CA ARG A 314 7.69 12.08 19.22
C ARG A 314 9.05 12.69 18.87
N GLY A 315 9.72 12.13 17.84
CA GLY A 315 10.97 12.69 17.35
C GLY A 315 10.81 14.10 16.81
N MET A 316 9.71 14.38 16.09
CA MET A 316 9.45 15.70 15.52
C MET A 316 9.23 16.80 16.56
N ILE A 317 8.86 16.47 17.81
CA ILE A 317 8.84 17.45 18.91
C ILE A 317 10.21 18.12 19.09
N VAL A 318 11.28 17.35 18.85
CA VAL A 318 12.68 17.82 19.03
C VAL A 318 13.24 18.43 17.74
N TYR A 319 12.92 17.84 16.58
CA TYR A 319 13.54 18.18 15.31
C TYR A 319 12.77 19.21 14.48
N GLN A 320 11.50 19.45 14.80
CA GLN A 320 10.75 20.47 14.09
C GLN A 320 11.20 21.86 14.53
N PRO A 321 11.71 22.72 13.62
CA PRO A 321 12.12 24.08 13.97
C PRO A 321 10.91 24.88 14.51
N SER A 322 11.11 25.72 15.52
CA SER A 322 10.07 26.57 16.11
C SER A 322 10.21 28.02 15.60
N PRO A 323 9.12 28.80 15.47
CA PRO A 323 7.72 28.45 15.65
C PRO A 323 7.07 27.93 14.37
N HIS A 324 6.19 26.93 14.49
CA HIS A 324 5.36 26.43 13.38
C HIS A 324 3.88 26.47 13.73
N GLU A 325 3.06 26.87 12.79
CA GLU A 325 1.60 26.88 12.94
C GLU A 325 1.01 25.46 12.99
N THR A 326 1.72 24.49 12.40
CA THR A 326 1.28 23.08 12.32
C THR A 326 2.38 22.14 12.76
N PHE A 327 2.00 21.11 13.53
CA PHE A 327 2.89 20.05 13.94
C PHE A 327 2.98 18.95 12.88
N PHE A 328 4.19 18.48 12.57
CA PHE A 328 4.45 17.45 11.57
C PHE A 328 4.36 16.06 12.18
N ASN A 329 3.20 15.42 12.07
CA ASN A 329 2.96 14.07 12.59
C ASN A 329 3.48 12.95 11.67
N HIS A 330 3.71 13.24 10.39
CA HIS A 330 4.22 12.30 9.38
C HIS A 330 5.17 12.99 8.40
N ALA A 331 6.10 12.20 7.82
CA ALA A 331 7.01 12.69 6.79
C ALA A 331 6.33 12.94 5.43
N HIS A 332 5.11 12.46 5.21
CA HIS A 332 4.46 12.39 3.90
C HIS A 332 5.37 11.80 2.81
N ASN A 333 6.13 10.79 3.18
CA ASN A 333 6.99 9.98 2.33
C ASN A 333 7.30 8.70 3.12
N ASP A 334 6.73 7.56 2.72
CA ASP A 334 6.89 6.30 3.43
C ASP A 334 8.35 5.85 3.52
N TYR A 335 9.16 6.14 2.49
CA TYR A 335 10.57 5.75 2.44
C TYR A 335 11.40 6.55 3.44
N LEU A 336 11.24 7.89 3.45
CA LEU A 336 11.92 8.77 4.40
C LEU A 336 11.50 8.47 5.83
N GLN A 337 10.21 8.22 6.04
CA GLN A 337 9.69 7.89 7.37
C GLN A 337 10.22 6.53 7.85
N MET A 338 10.24 5.51 6.97
CA MET A 338 10.83 4.21 7.31
C MET A 338 12.32 4.34 7.64
N LEU A 339 13.07 5.16 6.86
CA LEU A 339 14.48 5.41 7.14
C LEU A 339 14.69 6.12 8.49
N THR A 340 13.84 7.09 8.82
CA THR A 340 13.90 7.83 10.09
C THR A 340 13.54 6.95 11.28
N GLU A 341 12.48 6.14 11.15
CA GLU A 341 12.00 5.28 12.22
C GLU A 341 12.82 4.00 12.39
N GLY A 342 13.40 3.49 11.31
CA GLY A 342 14.07 2.19 11.29
C GLY A 342 15.56 2.23 11.01
N GLY A 343 16.09 3.31 10.47
CA GLY A 343 17.46 3.38 10.02
C GLY A 343 17.83 2.25 9.06
N VAL A 344 19.08 1.90 9.02
CA VAL A 344 19.62 0.77 8.25
C VAL A 344 19.08 -0.57 8.76
N LEU A 345 18.77 -0.65 10.06
CA LEU A 345 18.22 -1.85 10.71
C LEU A 345 16.95 -2.35 10.03
N LEU A 346 16.04 -1.44 9.62
CA LEU A 346 14.80 -1.82 8.93
C LEU A 346 14.88 -1.61 7.42
N ALA A 347 15.69 -0.67 6.93
CA ALA A 347 15.80 -0.38 5.50
C ALA A 347 16.42 -1.57 4.73
N ILE A 348 17.47 -2.21 5.25
CA ILE A 348 18.08 -3.36 4.58
C ILE A 348 17.08 -4.52 4.39
N PRO A 349 16.40 -5.04 5.43
CA PRO A 349 15.43 -6.10 5.22
C PRO A 349 14.24 -5.68 4.36
N ALA A 350 13.78 -4.43 4.42
CA ALA A 350 12.71 -3.93 3.55
C ALA A 350 13.14 -3.93 2.07
N ILE A 351 14.34 -3.44 1.76
CA ILE A 351 14.92 -3.48 0.41
C ILE A 351 15.13 -4.93 -0.02
N GLY A 352 15.66 -5.79 0.86
CA GLY A 352 15.83 -7.21 0.60
C GLY A 352 14.52 -7.91 0.23
N ALA A 353 13.44 -7.63 0.96
CA ALA A 353 12.10 -8.14 0.66
C ALA A 353 11.59 -7.64 -0.71
N ALA A 354 11.77 -6.35 -1.01
CA ALA A 354 11.36 -5.77 -2.29
C ALA A 354 12.14 -6.41 -3.46
N VAL A 355 13.46 -6.51 -3.36
CA VAL A 355 14.31 -7.10 -4.41
C VAL A 355 13.99 -8.57 -4.62
N ALA A 356 13.91 -9.37 -3.54
CA ALA A 356 13.55 -10.78 -3.62
C ALA A 356 12.15 -10.98 -4.22
N GLY A 357 11.18 -10.15 -3.82
CA GLY A 357 9.83 -10.17 -4.37
C GLY A 357 9.83 -9.87 -5.87
N ILE A 358 10.52 -8.82 -6.31
CA ILE A 358 10.63 -8.43 -7.73
C ILE A 358 11.25 -9.56 -8.56
N ILE A 359 12.32 -10.19 -8.08
CA ILE A 359 12.99 -11.30 -8.79
C ILE A 359 12.02 -12.46 -8.99
N VAL A 360 11.33 -12.89 -7.92
CA VAL A 360 10.38 -14.00 -7.99
C VAL A 360 9.18 -13.65 -8.88
N ILE A 361 8.61 -12.45 -8.75
CA ILE A 361 7.48 -12.00 -9.58
C ILE A 361 7.88 -12.00 -11.06
N ARG A 362 9.03 -11.42 -11.40
CA ARG A 362 9.51 -11.37 -12.79
C ARG A 362 9.70 -12.77 -13.37
N HIS A 363 10.32 -13.68 -12.62
CA HIS A 363 10.52 -15.07 -13.07
C HIS A 363 9.17 -15.76 -13.32
N ARG A 364 8.25 -15.70 -12.36
CA ARG A 364 6.93 -16.34 -12.44
C ARG A 364 6.00 -15.73 -13.49
N LEU A 365 6.09 -14.42 -13.75
CA LEU A 365 5.31 -13.77 -14.80
C LEU A 365 5.77 -14.18 -16.21
N LYS A 366 7.08 -14.38 -16.40
CA LYS A 366 7.61 -14.82 -17.71
C LYS A 366 7.14 -16.22 -18.10
N SER A 367 7.05 -17.14 -17.15
CA SER A 367 6.64 -18.53 -17.38
C SER A 367 5.12 -18.73 -17.43
N ASP A 368 4.34 -17.84 -16.81
CA ASP A 368 2.88 -18.00 -16.70
C ASP A 368 2.18 -17.86 -18.07
N ARG A 369 1.42 -18.86 -18.46
CA ARG A 369 0.59 -18.90 -19.68
C ARG A 369 -0.91 -19.00 -19.37
N SER A 370 -1.28 -18.96 -18.11
CA SER A 370 -2.67 -19.08 -17.65
C SER A 370 -3.42 -17.75 -17.73
N PRO A 371 -4.76 -17.76 -17.77
CA PRO A 371 -5.56 -16.51 -17.64
C PRO A 371 -5.32 -15.75 -16.33
N ILE A 372 -4.78 -16.42 -15.29
CA ILE A 372 -4.42 -15.78 -13.99
C ILE A 372 -3.31 -14.75 -14.18
N TYR A 373 -2.52 -14.86 -15.25
CA TYR A 373 -1.52 -13.85 -15.62
C TYR A 373 -2.06 -12.43 -15.56
N TRP A 374 -3.27 -12.20 -16.08
CA TRP A 374 -3.88 -10.87 -16.11
C TRP A 374 -4.19 -10.34 -14.72
N ILE A 375 -4.68 -11.19 -13.81
CA ILE A 375 -4.92 -10.82 -12.41
C ILE A 375 -3.61 -10.48 -11.72
N ARG A 376 -2.55 -11.25 -11.98
CA ARG A 376 -1.21 -10.99 -11.46
C ARG A 376 -0.61 -9.70 -12.02
N ALA A 377 -0.80 -9.43 -13.31
CA ALA A 377 -0.38 -8.16 -13.93
C ALA A 377 -1.09 -6.98 -13.27
N GLY A 378 -2.41 -7.08 -13.02
CA GLY A 378 -3.16 -6.09 -12.26
C GLY A 378 -2.65 -5.90 -10.84
N ALA A 379 -2.33 -6.98 -10.14
CA ALA A 379 -1.76 -6.93 -8.79
C ALA A 379 -0.38 -6.23 -8.78
N VAL A 380 0.52 -6.59 -9.69
CA VAL A 380 1.84 -5.94 -9.83
C VAL A 380 1.68 -4.45 -10.12
N SER A 381 0.75 -4.09 -10.99
CA SER A 381 0.46 -2.68 -11.32
C SER A 381 -0.04 -1.90 -10.11
N GLY A 382 -0.88 -2.53 -9.28
CA GLY A 382 -1.33 -1.96 -8.00
C GLY A 382 -0.18 -1.76 -7.01
N LEU A 383 0.74 -2.71 -6.90
CA LEU A 383 1.94 -2.59 -6.06
C LEU A 383 2.86 -1.44 -6.53
N VAL A 384 3.07 -1.31 -7.85
CA VAL A 384 3.86 -0.21 -8.42
C VAL A 384 3.19 1.13 -8.16
N ALA A 385 1.87 1.21 -8.34
CA ALA A 385 1.11 2.43 -8.04
C ALA A 385 1.26 2.85 -6.58
N ALA A 386 1.11 1.91 -5.62
CA ALA A 386 1.30 2.19 -4.20
C ALA A 386 2.75 2.64 -3.91
N ALA A 387 3.76 1.97 -4.47
CA ALA A 387 5.15 2.34 -4.31
C ALA A 387 5.46 3.76 -4.85
N VAL A 388 4.87 4.15 -5.98
CA VAL A 388 5.00 5.50 -6.52
C VAL A 388 4.31 6.53 -5.63
N GLN A 389 3.10 6.23 -5.13
CA GLN A 389 2.37 7.15 -4.24
C GLN A 389 3.10 7.36 -2.91
N SER A 390 3.78 6.34 -2.39
CA SER A 390 4.57 6.37 -1.15
C SER A 390 5.74 7.37 -1.19
N ILE A 391 6.10 7.93 -2.36
CA ILE A 391 7.09 9.01 -2.47
C ILE A 391 6.54 10.33 -1.87
N TRP A 392 5.22 10.54 -1.93
CA TRP A 392 4.59 11.79 -1.49
C TRP A 392 3.58 11.61 -0.36
N GLU A 393 3.30 10.38 0.04
CA GLU A 393 2.31 10.06 1.08
C GLU A 393 2.83 8.97 2.03
N THR A 394 2.15 8.81 3.15
CA THR A 394 2.38 7.75 4.13
C THR A 394 1.20 6.77 4.18
N GLY A 395 0.63 6.49 3.03
CA GLY A 395 -0.59 5.69 2.89
C GLY A 395 -0.42 4.22 3.27
N LEU A 396 0.79 3.67 3.19
CA LEU A 396 1.08 2.30 3.65
C LEU A 396 1.11 2.18 5.19
N ARG A 397 1.00 3.27 5.94
CA ARG A 397 0.80 3.22 7.40
C ARG A 397 -0.66 2.98 7.78
N VAL A 398 -1.59 3.17 6.86
CA VAL A 398 -3.00 2.84 7.06
C VAL A 398 -3.17 1.33 6.94
N PRO A 399 -3.62 0.61 7.99
CA PRO A 399 -3.67 -0.86 7.99
C PRO A 399 -4.46 -1.46 6.83
N ALA A 400 -5.55 -0.80 6.40
CA ALA A 400 -6.35 -1.26 5.27
C ALA A 400 -5.56 -1.26 3.95
N ASN A 401 -4.73 -0.24 3.72
CA ASN A 401 -3.88 -0.13 2.53
C ASN A 401 -2.77 -1.19 2.55
N THR A 402 -2.13 -1.36 3.70
CA THR A 402 -1.03 -2.33 3.84
C THR A 402 -1.52 -3.77 3.74
N LEU A 403 -2.71 -4.08 4.25
CA LEU A 403 -3.33 -5.39 4.08
C LEU A 403 -3.67 -5.67 2.61
N LEU A 404 -4.25 -4.70 1.90
CA LEU A 404 -4.50 -4.86 0.47
C LEU A 404 -3.18 -5.01 -0.29
N PHE A 405 -2.15 -4.22 0.03
CA PHE A 405 -0.81 -4.37 -0.52
C PHE A 405 -0.26 -5.79 -0.33
N ALA A 406 -0.39 -6.36 0.88
CA ALA A 406 0.03 -7.73 1.19
C ALA A 406 -0.74 -8.78 0.36
N VAL A 407 -2.04 -8.61 0.19
CA VAL A 407 -2.87 -9.49 -0.66
C VAL A 407 -2.44 -9.39 -2.12
N LEU A 408 -2.21 -8.18 -2.64
CA LEU A 408 -1.71 -7.98 -4.00
C LEU A 408 -0.33 -8.61 -4.19
N ALA A 409 0.58 -8.47 -3.22
CA ALA A 409 1.89 -9.11 -3.24
C ALA A 409 1.77 -10.64 -3.28
N ALA A 410 0.85 -11.22 -2.51
CA ALA A 410 0.59 -12.65 -2.53
C ALA A 410 0.02 -13.13 -3.88
N ILE A 411 -0.89 -12.35 -4.50
CA ILE A 411 -1.42 -12.62 -5.86
C ILE A 411 -0.29 -12.52 -6.91
N ALA A 412 0.54 -11.48 -6.83
CA ALA A 412 1.64 -11.28 -7.77
C ALA A 412 2.65 -12.44 -7.73
N LEU A 413 2.88 -13.00 -6.54
CA LEU A 413 3.77 -14.14 -6.28
C LEU A 413 3.12 -15.51 -6.54
N HIS A 414 1.84 -15.57 -6.94
CA HIS A 414 1.18 -16.85 -7.20
C HIS A 414 1.91 -17.68 -8.26
N ASN A 415 2.02 -18.99 -8.03
CA ASN A 415 2.58 -19.96 -8.98
C ASN A 415 1.47 -20.79 -9.62
N SER A 416 1.18 -20.54 -10.89
CA SER A 416 0.14 -21.23 -11.64
C SER A 416 0.49 -22.69 -11.98
N GLU A 417 1.76 -23.09 -11.89
CA GLU A 417 2.19 -24.46 -12.17
C GLU A 417 1.90 -25.40 -10.99
N SER A 418 2.04 -24.94 -9.76
CA SER A 418 1.76 -25.72 -8.57
C SER A 418 0.27 -26.04 -8.38
N SER A 419 -0.62 -25.20 -8.91
CA SER A 419 -2.07 -25.44 -8.83
C SER A 419 -2.59 -26.51 -9.80
N ARG A 420 -1.82 -26.89 -10.83
CA ARG A 420 -2.19 -27.97 -11.76
C ARG A 420 -1.89 -29.37 -11.22
N GLY A 421 -1.04 -29.50 -10.22
CA GLY A 421 -0.64 -30.76 -9.59
C GLY A 421 -1.51 -31.18 -8.38
N SER A 422 -2.50 -30.40 -7.99
CA SER A 422 -3.36 -30.72 -6.86
C SER A 422 -4.64 -31.42 -7.33
N PRO A 423 -4.95 -32.66 -6.90
CA PRO A 423 -6.08 -33.46 -7.42
C PRO A 423 -7.48 -32.91 -7.18
N GLY A 424 -7.63 -31.76 -6.52
CA GLY A 424 -8.92 -31.16 -6.17
C GLY A 424 -9.35 -29.95 -7.00
N ALA A 425 -8.58 -29.52 -7.99
CA ALA A 425 -8.84 -28.24 -8.70
C ALA A 425 -9.67 -28.36 -9.98
N GLN A 426 -10.21 -29.52 -10.33
CA GLN A 426 -10.95 -29.73 -11.58
C GLN A 426 -12.46 -29.58 -11.50
N GLU A 427 -13.06 -29.36 -10.33
CA GLU A 427 -14.52 -29.31 -10.15
C GLU A 427 -15.05 -27.94 -9.73
N SER A 428 -14.70 -26.85 -10.36
CA SER A 428 -15.51 -25.62 -10.32
C SER A 428 -15.18 -24.68 -11.47
N VAL A 429 -15.67 -25.05 -12.63
CA VAL A 429 -15.77 -24.16 -13.81
C VAL A 429 -17.03 -23.29 -13.70
#